data_27eeb46298f87208d3aa8da536d032e7
#
_entry.id   27eeb46298f87208d3aa8da536d032e7
#
_cell.length_a   1.000
_cell.length_b   1.000
_cell.length_c   1.000
_cell.angle_alpha   90.00
_cell.angle_beta   90.00
_cell.angle_gamma   90.00
#
_symmetry.space_group_name_H-M   'P 1'
#
loop_
_entity.id
_entity.type
_entity.pdbx_description
1 polymer ?
#
loop_
_entity_poly.entity_id
_entity_poly.type
_entity_poly.pdbx_seq_one_letter_code
_entity_poly.pdbx_strand_id
1 'polypeptide(L)'
;MINLLKKLVDNKNIDGYIVPKNDEFFSEYSLPNRLKLISNFSGSAGLAIILKNKNLLFVDGRYTLQAHIECGSDFKIFEIPKIKPSDVIKKNGNKLKLGFDPKLFTEINLKMHFGESCNLVPINKNLIDQIYKLKKNYKIKEFYTLNKIVAGEKITSKINRLYLILKKKKVENIFISAPENCAWL
;
A
#
# COMPACT_ATOMS: atom_id res chain seq x y z
N MET A 1 9.66 -11.55 12.51
CA MET A 1 8.69 -10.41 12.51
C MET A 1 7.25 -10.90 12.53
N ILE A 2 6.83 -11.88 11.72
CA ILE A 2 5.45 -12.43 11.69
C ILE A 2 4.96 -12.85 13.08
N ASN A 3 5.76 -13.59 13.87
CA ASN A 3 5.36 -14.05 15.20
C ASN A 3 5.12 -12.89 16.19
N LEU A 4 5.87 -11.79 16.06
CA LEU A 4 5.62 -10.58 16.87
C LEU A 4 4.31 -9.90 16.47
N LEU A 5 4.03 -9.84 15.17
CA LEU A 5 2.76 -9.30 14.69
C LEU A 5 1.57 -10.14 15.18
N LYS A 6 1.66 -11.47 15.11
CA LYS A 6 0.62 -12.38 15.62
C LYS A 6 0.35 -12.17 17.11
N LYS A 7 1.38 -11.95 17.94
CA LYS A 7 1.20 -11.58 19.36
C LYS A 7 0.43 -10.26 19.54
N LEU A 8 0.74 -9.24 18.69
CA LEU A 8 -0.01 -7.99 18.75
C LEU A 8 -1.46 -8.14 18.29
N VAL A 9 -1.71 -8.99 17.28
CA VAL A 9 -3.05 -9.35 16.79
C VAL A 9 -3.86 -9.98 17.93
N ASP A 10 -3.29 -10.94 18.67
CA ASP A 10 -3.94 -11.57 19.81
C ASP A 10 -4.25 -10.55 20.92
N ASN A 11 -3.29 -9.68 21.27
CA ASN A 11 -3.47 -8.65 22.29
C ASN A 11 -4.55 -7.62 21.94
N LYS A 12 -4.87 -7.46 20.66
CA LYS A 12 -5.93 -6.55 20.16
C LYS A 12 -7.29 -7.25 19.98
N ASN A 13 -7.38 -8.55 20.31
CA ASN A 13 -8.59 -9.36 20.14
C ASN A 13 -9.16 -9.28 18.72
N ILE A 14 -8.27 -9.36 17.71
CA ILE A 14 -8.56 -9.45 16.28
C ILE A 14 -8.06 -10.78 15.73
N ASP A 15 -8.59 -11.21 14.59
CA ASP A 15 -8.25 -12.49 13.96
C ASP A 15 -7.10 -12.40 12.97
N GLY A 16 -6.77 -11.18 12.56
CA GLY A 16 -5.66 -10.92 11.65
C GLY A 16 -5.43 -9.43 11.41
N TYR A 17 -4.38 -9.11 10.66
CA TYR A 17 -4.00 -7.75 10.32
C TYR A 17 -3.68 -7.60 8.85
N ILE A 18 -4.14 -6.49 8.25
CA ILE A 18 -3.99 -6.19 6.83
C ILE A 18 -2.81 -5.23 6.64
N VAL A 19 -1.89 -5.58 5.73
CA VAL A 19 -0.68 -4.80 5.44
C VAL A 19 -0.62 -4.53 3.94
N PRO A 20 -0.97 -3.32 3.47
CA PRO A 20 -0.84 -2.94 2.06
C PRO A 20 0.60 -2.54 1.71
N LYS A 21 0.87 -2.44 0.41
CA LYS A 21 2.15 -1.93 -0.11
C LYS A 21 2.29 -0.42 0.04
N ASN A 22 1.21 0.32 -0.13
CA ASN A 22 1.22 1.78 -0.14
C ASN A 22 1.46 2.40 1.24
N ASP A 23 1.85 3.66 1.23
CA ASP A 23 1.94 4.55 2.40
C ASP A 23 0.67 5.40 2.59
N GLU A 24 0.74 6.39 3.47
CA GLU A 24 -0.32 7.35 3.78
C GLU A 24 -0.66 8.29 2.61
N PHE A 25 0.19 8.36 1.60
CA PHE A 25 0.00 9.14 0.36
C PHE A 25 -0.41 8.26 -0.82
N PHE A 26 -0.66 6.98 -0.58
CA PHE A 26 -0.95 5.98 -1.60
C PHE A 26 0.18 5.78 -2.62
N SER A 27 1.41 6.10 -2.22
CA SER A 27 2.60 5.88 -3.03
C SER A 27 3.13 4.45 -2.88
N GLU A 28 3.60 3.88 -3.99
CA GLU A 28 4.31 2.60 -4.00
C GLU A 28 5.76 2.72 -3.53
N TYR A 29 6.30 3.94 -3.48
CA TYR A 29 7.68 4.25 -3.07
C TYR A 29 7.82 4.49 -1.58
N SER A 30 6.84 4.06 -0.80
CA SER A 30 6.78 4.31 0.65
C SER A 30 8.00 3.79 1.41
N LEU A 31 8.43 4.58 2.37
CA LEU A 31 9.36 4.16 3.42
C LEU A 31 8.72 4.41 4.78
N PRO A 32 8.60 3.39 5.65
CA PRO A 32 9.07 2.01 5.46
C PRO A 32 8.15 1.22 4.51
N ASN A 33 8.73 0.33 3.72
CA ASN A 33 7.96 -0.65 2.97
C ASN A 33 7.46 -1.75 3.93
N ARG A 34 6.30 -1.51 4.54
CA ARG A 34 5.71 -2.38 5.58
C ARG A 34 5.42 -3.79 5.04
N LEU A 35 4.99 -3.88 3.78
CA LEU A 35 4.74 -5.17 3.13
C LEU A 35 6.03 -5.99 3.01
N LYS A 36 7.12 -5.38 2.55
CA LYS A 36 8.43 -6.04 2.46
C LYS A 36 8.94 -6.47 3.84
N LEU A 37 8.75 -5.63 4.86
CA LEU A 37 9.19 -5.96 6.22
C LEU A 37 8.53 -7.21 6.78
N ILE A 38 7.26 -7.47 6.44
CA ILE A 38 6.52 -8.62 6.98
C ILE A 38 6.59 -9.85 6.08
N SER A 39 6.74 -9.68 4.77
CA SER A 39 6.64 -10.78 3.80
C SER A 39 7.91 -11.06 2.99
N ASN A 40 8.93 -10.22 3.08
CA ASN A 40 10.09 -10.13 2.18
C ASN A 40 9.74 -9.71 0.75
N PHE A 41 8.48 -9.64 0.37
CA PHE A 41 8.03 -9.27 -0.97
C PHE A 41 8.43 -7.83 -1.31
N SER A 42 9.20 -7.66 -2.38
CA SER A 42 9.74 -6.37 -2.81
C SER A 42 8.99 -5.72 -3.98
N GLY A 43 7.99 -6.39 -4.55
CA GLY A 43 7.20 -5.86 -5.66
C GLY A 43 6.46 -4.56 -5.33
N SER A 44 6.06 -3.82 -6.37
CA SER A 44 5.47 -2.48 -6.20
C SER A 44 3.97 -2.50 -5.87
N ALA A 45 3.28 -3.62 -6.05
CA ALA A 45 1.85 -3.76 -5.76
C ALA A 45 1.57 -5.07 -5.01
N GLY A 46 0.87 -4.97 -3.90
CA GLY A 46 0.49 -6.14 -3.10
C GLY A 46 -0.18 -5.80 -1.79
N LEU A 47 -0.80 -6.81 -1.20
CA LEU A 47 -1.51 -6.75 0.06
C LEU A 47 -1.29 -8.06 0.82
N ALA A 48 -0.79 -8.00 2.05
CA ALA A 48 -0.72 -9.16 2.93
C ALA A 48 -1.87 -9.14 3.95
N ILE A 49 -2.35 -10.34 4.30
CA ILE A 49 -3.25 -10.56 5.43
C ILE A 49 -2.61 -11.61 6.32
N ILE A 50 -2.22 -11.19 7.52
CA ILE A 50 -1.61 -12.06 8.51
C ILE A 50 -2.67 -12.54 9.46
N LEU A 51 -3.06 -13.80 9.34
CA LEU A 51 -4.01 -14.48 10.24
C LEU A 51 -3.24 -15.26 11.32
N LYS A 52 -3.92 -15.69 12.37
CA LYS A 52 -3.30 -16.47 13.46
C LYS A 52 -2.57 -17.70 12.93
N ASN A 53 -3.17 -18.46 12.02
CA ASN A 53 -2.66 -19.76 11.57
C ASN A 53 -2.05 -19.75 10.16
N LYS A 54 -2.18 -18.66 9.40
CA LYS A 54 -1.69 -18.56 8.01
C LYS A 54 -1.43 -17.13 7.60
N ASN A 55 -0.58 -16.98 6.60
CA ASN A 55 -0.27 -15.69 6.02
C ASN A 55 -0.67 -15.75 4.54
N LEU A 56 -1.39 -14.72 4.09
CA LEU A 56 -1.89 -14.61 2.72
C LEU A 56 -1.24 -13.41 2.08
N LEU A 57 -0.79 -13.55 0.83
CA LEU A 57 -0.26 -12.46 0.04
C LEU A 57 -1.01 -12.38 -1.29
N PHE A 58 -1.55 -11.23 -1.58
CA PHE A 58 -2.26 -10.92 -2.82
C PHE A 58 -1.37 -10.00 -3.65
N VAL A 59 -1.06 -10.39 -4.87
CA VAL A 59 -0.17 -9.66 -5.77
C VAL A 59 -0.78 -9.53 -7.16
N ASP A 60 -0.34 -8.55 -7.91
CA ASP A 60 -0.62 -8.44 -9.34
C ASP A 60 0.05 -9.60 -10.10
N GLY A 61 -0.56 -10.05 -11.20
CA GLY A 61 -0.07 -11.19 -11.99
C GLY A 61 1.38 -11.07 -12.45
N ARG A 62 1.89 -9.85 -12.61
CA ARG A 62 3.30 -9.59 -12.94
C ARG A 62 4.28 -10.03 -11.85
N TYR A 63 3.81 -10.17 -10.61
CA TYR A 63 4.63 -10.43 -9.44
C TYR A 63 4.47 -11.83 -8.86
N THR A 64 3.66 -12.72 -9.45
CA THR A 64 3.40 -14.05 -8.88
C THR A 64 4.66 -14.88 -8.71
N LEU A 65 5.52 -14.95 -9.74
CA LEU A 65 6.80 -15.67 -9.68
C LEU A 65 7.74 -15.07 -8.63
N GLN A 66 7.89 -13.74 -8.63
CA GLN A 66 8.73 -13.02 -7.67
C GLN A 66 8.24 -13.26 -6.24
N ALA A 67 6.93 -13.22 -6.00
CA ALA A 67 6.35 -13.45 -4.68
C ALA A 67 6.63 -14.87 -4.17
N HIS A 68 6.56 -15.89 -5.03
CA HIS A 68 6.92 -17.27 -4.66
C HIS A 68 8.39 -17.40 -4.27
N ILE A 69 9.30 -16.73 -4.99
CA ILE A 69 10.74 -16.77 -4.70
C ILE A 69 11.05 -16.02 -3.40
N GLU A 70 10.52 -14.82 -3.21
CA GLU A 70 10.87 -13.93 -2.11
C GLU A 70 10.20 -14.32 -0.78
N CYS A 71 8.96 -14.81 -0.82
CA CYS A 71 8.19 -15.13 0.39
C CYS A 71 8.32 -16.61 0.81
N GLY A 72 8.80 -17.47 -0.06
CA GLY A 72 8.95 -18.90 0.22
C GLY A 72 7.63 -19.57 0.62
N SER A 73 7.69 -20.52 1.56
CA SER A 73 6.54 -21.26 2.09
C SER A 73 5.75 -20.51 3.16
N ASP A 74 6.25 -19.35 3.63
CA ASP A 74 5.62 -18.60 4.72
C ASP A 74 4.29 -17.96 4.32
N PHE A 75 4.06 -17.77 3.01
CA PHE A 75 2.86 -17.11 2.48
C PHE A 75 2.16 -17.99 1.43
N LYS A 76 0.82 -18.03 1.53
CA LYS A 76 -0.01 -18.50 0.42
C LYS A 76 -0.28 -17.31 -0.51
N ILE A 77 0.18 -17.44 -1.77
CA ILE A 77 0.14 -16.37 -2.75
C ILE A 77 -1.11 -16.49 -3.62
N PHE A 78 -1.75 -15.36 -3.89
CA PHE A 78 -2.94 -15.24 -4.73
C PHE A 78 -2.74 -14.13 -5.75
N GLU A 79 -3.19 -14.36 -6.97
CA GLU A 79 -3.13 -13.39 -8.07
C GLU A 79 -4.41 -12.56 -8.13
N ILE A 80 -4.29 -11.23 -8.02
CA ILE A 80 -5.37 -10.27 -8.27
C ILE A 80 -5.34 -9.91 -9.77
N PRO A 81 -6.50 -9.75 -10.43
CA PRO A 81 -7.87 -9.80 -9.89
C PRO A 81 -8.53 -11.18 -9.92
N LYS A 82 -7.82 -12.25 -10.32
CA LYS A 82 -8.40 -13.59 -10.45
C LYS A 82 -9.04 -14.09 -9.15
N ILE A 83 -8.37 -13.81 -8.02
CA ILE A 83 -8.83 -14.21 -6.68
C ILE A 83 -8.79 -12.97 -5.78
N LYS A 84 -9.95 -12.53 -5.32
CA LYS A 84 -10.08 -11.36 -4.45
C LYS A 84 -9.82 -11.73 -2.98
N PRO A 85 -9.30 -10.81 -2.16
CA PRO A 85 -9.18 -11.01 -0.72
C PRO A 85 -10.50 -11.43 -0.06
N SER A 86 -11.63 -10.82 -0.45
CA SER A 86 -12.98 -11.17 0.04
C SER A 86 -13.32 -12.65 -0.16
N ASP A 87 -12.96 -13.24 -1.31
CA ASP A 87 -13.32 -14.62 -1.64
C ASP A 87 -12.53 -15.61 -0.77
N VAL A 88 -11.26 -15.28 -0.50
CA VAL A 88 -10.40 -16.09 0.37
C VAL A 88 -10.82 -15.96 1.83
N ILE A 89 -11.17 -14.77 2.29
CA ILE A 89 -11.57 -14.51 3.67
C ILE A 89 -12.91 -15.19 3.99
N LYS A 90 -13.91 -15.13 3.11
CA LYS A 90 -15.19 -15.84 3.29
C LYS A 90 -15.01 -17.34 3.52
N LYS A 91 -14.03 -17.97 2.88
CA LYS A 91 -13.73 -19.40 3.05
C LYS A 91 -13.03 -19.75 4.38
N ASN A 92 -12.60 -18.75 5.14
CA ASN A 92 -11.81 -18.94 6.36
C ASN A 92 -12.61 -18.81 7.67
N GLY A 93 -13.92 -18.67 7.60
CA GLY A 93 -14.81 -18.62 8.75
C GLY A 93 -15.74 -17.41 8.74
N ASN A 94 -16.74 -17.45 9.64
CA ASN A 94 -17.74 -16.41 9.73
C ASN A 94 -17.15 -15.10 10.31
N LYS A 95 -17.15 -14.05 9.49
CA LYS A 95 -16.91 -12.65 9.89
C LYS A 95 -15.66 -12.42 10.76
N LEU A 96 -14.49 -12.86 10.26
CA LEU A 96 -13.21 -12.56 10.91
C LEU A 96 -13.07 -11.06 11.20
N LYS A 97 -12.53 -10.72 12.35
CA LYS A 97 -12.14 -9.35 12.71
C LYS A 97 -10.75 -9.06 12.16
N LEU A 98 -10.64 -8.26 11.12
CA LEU A 98 -9.37 -7.89 10.52
C LEU A 98 -9.00 -6.45 10.88
N GLY A 99 -7.89 -6.30 11.58
CA GLY A 99 -7.31 -4.99 11.89
C GLY A 99 -6.64 -4.38 10.65
N PHE A 100 -6.73 -3.08 10.52
CA PHE A 100 -6.05 -2.32 9.46
C PHE A 100 -5.67 -0.92 9.95
N ASP A 101 -4.67 -0.31 9.32
CA ASP A 101 -4.32 1.09 9.57
C ASP A 101 -5.19 1.99 8.68
N PRO A 102 -6.08 2.81 9.24
CA PRO A 102 -7.01 3.64 8.45
C PRO A 102 -6.31 4.70 7.58
N LYS A 103 -5.07 5.05 7.88
CA LYS A 103 -4.29 5.99 7.05
C LYS A 103 -3.86 5.39 5.71
N LEU A 104 -3.87 4.07 5.58
CA LEU A 104 -3.37 3.35 4.40
C LEU A 104 -4.49 2.89 3.45
N PHE A 105 -5.73 3.22 3.74
CA PHE A 105 -6.89 2.78 2.95
C PHE A 105 -7.90 3.90 2.78
N THR A 106 -8.51 3.96 1.60
CA THR A 106 -9.77 4.67 1.41
C THR A 106 -10.94 3.73 1.67
N GLU A 107 -12.11 4.27 1.96
CA GLU A 107 -13.34 3.49 2.11
C GLU A 107 -13.64 2.66 0.84
N ILE A 108 -13.42 3.25 -0.33
CA ILE A 108 -13.61 2.58 -1.62
C ILE A 108 -12.69 1.36 -1.74
N ASN A 109 -11.41 1.50 -1.36
CA ASN A 109 -10.45 0.41 -1.42
C ASN A 109 -10.82 -0.73 -0.46
N LEU A 110 -11.25 -0.40 0.75
CA LEU A 110 -11.72 -1.40 1.72
C LEU A 110 -12.94 -2.15 1.20
N LYS A 111 -13.90 -1.42 0.64
CA LYS A 111 -15.12 -1.99 0.05
C LYS A 111 -14.80 -2.90 -1.15
N MET A 112 -13.88 -2.47 -2.01
CA MET A 112 -13.46 -3.22 -3.20
C MET A 112 -12.75 -4.53 -2.83
N HIS A 113 -11.88 -4.52 -1.83
CA HIS A 113 -11.09 -5.69 -1.44
C HIS A 113 -11.83 -6.64 -0.51
N PHE A 114 -12.66 -6.12 0.38
CA PHE A 114 -13.25 -6.91 1.48
C PHE A 114 -14.78 -6.94 1.45
N GLY A 115 -15.46 -5.87 1.01
CA GLY A 115 -16.92 -5.78 1.06
C GLY A 115 -17.43 -6.14 2.45
N GLU A 116 -18.39 -7.08 2.51
CA GLU A 116 -18.96 -7.61 3.76
C GLU A 116 -18.33 -8.94 4.20
N SER A 117 -17.15 -9.30 3.66
CA SER A 117 -16.53 -10.60 3.93
C SER A 117 -15.95 -10.74 5.33
N CYS A 118 -15.71 -9.64 6.03
CA CYS A 118 -15.13 -9.59 7.36
C CYS A 118 -15.55 -8.33 8.11
N ASN A 119 -15.31 -8.31 9.43
CA ASN A 119 -15.43 -7.12 10.24
C ASN A 119 -14.11 -6.37 10.24
N LEU A 120 -14.07 -5.18 9.63
CA LEU A 120 -12.89 -4.33 9.57
C LEU A 120 -12.76 -3.50 10.86
N VAL A 121 -11.60 -3.61 11.53
CA VAL A 121 -11.31 -2.94 12.81
C VAL A 121 -10.18 -1.93 12.60
N PRO A 122 -10.44 -0.60 12.67
CA PRO A 122 -9.40 0.40 12.53
C PRO A 122 -8.43 0.37 13.72
N ILE A 123 -7.12 0.37 13.42
CA ILE A 123 -6.04 0.38 14.40
C ILE A 123 -5.18 1.62 14.15
N ASN A 124 -5.34 2.65 14.96
CA ASN A 124 -4.69 3.96 14.76
C ASN A 124 -3.16 3.94 14.85
N LYS A 125 -2.59 2.99 15.57
CA LYS A 125 -1.12 2.80 15.63
C LYS A 125 -0.77 1.57 14.82
N ASN A 126 -0.13 1.76 13.67
CA ASN A 126 0.25 0.67 12.77
C ASN A 126 1.04 -0.42 13.53
N LEU A 127 0.60 -1.68 13.43
CA LEU A 127 1.21 -2.77 14.19
C LEU A 127 2.62 -3.11 13.68
N ILE A 128 2.91 -2.89 12.41
CA ILE A 128 4.27 -3.09 11.86
C ILE A 128 5.22 -2.05 12.43
N ASP A 129 4.80 -0.79 12.52
CA ASP A 129 5.63 0.31 13.04
C ASP A 129 5.93 0.15 14.54
N GLN A 130 5.06 -0.52 15.29
CA GLN A 130 5.29 -0.86 16.70
C GLN A 130 6.40 -1.93 16.86
N ILE A 131 6.49 -2.88 15.92
CA ILE A 131 7.49 -3.94 15.93
C ILE A 131 8.82 -3.42 15.38
N TYR A 132 8.73 -2.72 14.26
CA TYR A 132 9.86 -2.16 13.56
C TYR A 132 10.08 -0.73 14.02
N LYS A 133 10.88 -0.57 15.08
CA LYS A 133 11.31 0.76 15.52
C LYS A 133 12.14 1.40 14.40
N LEU A 134 11.47 2.17 13.56
CA LEU A 134 12.12 2.96 12.52
C LEU A 134 13.22 3.81 13.17
N LYS A 135 14.48 3.54 12.81
CA LYS A 135 15.53 4.50 13.07
C LYS A 135 15.18 5.75 12.27
N LYS A 136 14.78 6.82 12.95
CA LYS A 136 14.39 8.13 12.38
C LYS A 136 15.53 8.85 11.62
N ASN A 137 16.56 8.15 11.18
CA ASN A 137 17.71 8.71 10.50
C ASN A 137 17.52 8.72 8.97
N TYR A 138 16.34 9.12 8.51
CA TYR A 138 16.21 9.51 7.10
C TYR A 138 16.91 10.88 6.95
N LYS A 139 18.09 10.89 6.34
CA LYS A 139 18.65 12.14 5.80
C LYS A 139 17.66 12.62 4.73
N ILE A 140 16.94 13.69 5.04
CA ILE A 140 16.13 14.39 4.06
C ILE A 140 17.09 14.85 2.97
N LYS A 141 16.92 14.36 1.76
CA LYS A 141 17.69 14.83 0.61
C LYS A 141 17.03 16.12 0.12
N GLU A 142 17.86 17.07 -0.29
CA GLU A 142 17.38 18.29 -0.91
C GLU A 142 16.65 18.01 -2.22
N PHE A 143 15.66 18.84 -2.54
CA PHE A 143 15.03 18.80 -3.85
C PHE A 143 16.05 19.23 -4.91
N TYR A 144 16.00 18.58 -6.04
CA TYR A 144 16.83 18.94 -7.19
C TYR A 144 15.98 19.01 -8.46
N THR A 145 16.39 19.85 -9.41
CA THR A 145 15.75 19.96 -10.71
C THR A 145 16.54 19.17 -11.75
N LEU A 146 15.83 18.53 -12.67
CA LEU A 146 16.46 17.86 -13.80
C LEU A 146 16.76 18.87 -14.91
N ASN A 147 17.92 18.71 -15.56
CA ASN A 147 18.27 19.50 -16.73
C ASN A 147 17.25 19.22 -17.86
N LYS A 148 16.97 20.26 -18.68
CA LYS A 148 16.07 20.18 -19.83
C LYS A 148 16.39 18.99 -20.77
N ILE A 149 17.67 18.67 -20.95
CA ILE A 149 18.11 17.55 -21.81
C ILE A 149 17.57 16.22 -21.26
N VAL A 150 17.56 16.06 -19.94
CA VAL A 150 17.05 14.86 -19.26
C VAL A 150 15.53 14.88 -19.18
N ALA A 151 14.95 16.03 -18.82
CA ALA A 151 13.51 16.19 -18.64
C ALA A 151 12.72 16.29 -19.98
N GLY A 152 13.42 16.56 -21.09
CA GLY A 152 12.83 16.74 -22.42
C GLY A 152 12.15 18.09 -22.64
N GLU A 153 11.61 18.72 -21.60
CA GLU A 153 10.83 19.95 -21.66
C GLU A 153 11.14 20.88 -20.47
N LYS A 154 11.07 22.19 -20.70
CA LYS A 154 11.17 23.17 -19.61
C LYS A 154 9.90 23.18 -18.75
N ILE A 155 10.03 23.39 -17.45
CA ILE A 155 8.90 23.51 -16.53
C ILE A 155 7.92 24.62 -16.96
N THR A 156 8.42 25.76 -17.45
CA THR A 156 7.58 26.84 -17.94
C THR A 156 6.67 26.42 -19.11
N SER A 157 7.16 25.57 -20.03
CA SER A 157 6.33 25.03 -21.12
C SER A 157 5.23 24.11 -20.59
N LYS A 158 5.54 23.26 -19.60
CA LYS A 158 4.55 22.37 -18.96
C LYS A 158 3.45 23.19 -18.28
N ILE A 159 3.83 24.19 -17.49
CA ILE A 159 2.88 25.07 -16.79
C ILE A 159 2.01 25.85 -17.80
N ASN A 160 2.60 26.41 -18.86
CA ASN A 160 1.83 27.11 -19.89
C ASN A 160 0.83 26.19 -20.59
N ARG A 161 1.22 24.97 -20.92
CA ARG A 161 0.32 23.97 -21.49
C ARG A 161 -0.82 23.62 -20.54
N LEU A 162 -0.54 23.42 -19.28
CA LEU A 162 -1.57 23.19 -18.26
C LEU A 162 -2.51 24.38 -18.13
N TYR A 163 -1.99 25.62 -18.06
CA TYR A 163 -2.77 26.84 -18.04
C TYR A 163 -3.74 26.95 -19.22
N LEU A 164 -3.27 26.67 -20.43
CA LEU A 164 -4.13 26.71 -21.63
C LEU A 164 -5.26 25.67 -21.56
N ILE A 165 -4.99 24.48 -21.01
CA ILE A 165 -6.01 23.44 -20.79
C ILE A 165 -7.05 23.92 -19.79
N LEU A 166 -6.64 24.48 -18.66
CA LEU A 166 -7.54 25.01 -17.63
C LEU A 166 -8.41 26.13 -18.20
N LYS A 167 -7.81 27.08 -18.91
CA LYS A 167 -8.53 28.19 -19.58
C LYS A 167 -9.59 27.66 -20.55
N LYS A 168 -9.23 26.67 -21.39
CA LYS A 168 -10.19 26.04 -22.32
C LYS A 168 -11.36 25.36 -21.60
N LYS A 169 -11.09 24.78 -20.43
CA LYS A 169 -12.08 24.11 -19.59
C LYS A 169 -12.84 25.07 -18.67
N LYS A 170 -12.54 26.38 -18.69
CA LYS A 170 -13.08 27.39 -17.77
C LYS A 170 -12.89 27.02 -16.29
N VAL A 171 -11.74 26.44 -15.96
CA VAL A 171 -11.34 26.06 -14.59
C VAL A 171 -10.23 27.01 -14.15
N GLU A 172 -10.41 27.64 -13.00
CA GLU A 172 -9.45 28.62 -12.48
C GLU A 172 -8.33 27.98 -11.65
N ASN A 173 -8.65 26.87 -10.96
CA ASN A 173 -7.73 26.22 -10.03
C ASN A 173 -7.69 24.72 -10.26
N ILE A 174 -6.53 24.13 -10.06
CA ILE A 174 -6.31 22.68 -10.02
C ILE A 174 -5.53 22.31 -8.78
N PHE A 175 -5.98 21.27 -8.08
CA PHE A 175 -5.25 20.68 -6.97
C PHE A 175 -4.55 19.40 -7.44
N ILE A 176 -3.22 19.33 -7.23
CA ILE A 176 -2.40 18.19 -7.62
C ILE A 176 -1.83 17.58 -6.33
N SER A 177 -2.20 16.34 -6.02
CA SER A 177 -1.80 15.64 -4.80
C SER A 177 -0.87 14.46 -5.02
N ALA A 178 -0.89 13.87 -6.22
CA ALA A 178 -0.03 12.72 -6.52
C ALA A 178 1.44 13.15 -6.60
N PRO A 179 2.34 12.56 -5.79
CA PRO A 179 3.76 12.93 -5.77
C PRO A 179 4.42 12.88 -7.14
N GLU A 180 4.08 11.89 -7.96
CA GLU A 180 4.59 11.71 -9.31
C GLU A 180 4.19 12.87 -10.23
N ASN A 181 2.96 13.35 -10.11
CA ASN A 181 2.47 14.50 -10.89
C ASN A 181 3.14 15.80 -10.43
N CYS A 182 3.35 15.96 -9.11
CA CYS A 182 4.09 17.11 -8.57
C CYS A 182 5.55 17.09 -9.03
N ALA A 183 6.19 15.91 -9.04
CA ALA A 183 7.57 15.76 -9.50
C ALA A 183 7.72 15.93 -11.00
N TRP A 184 6.68 15.62 -11.79
CA TRP A 184 6.70 15.81 -13.25
C TRP A 184 6.56 17.29 -13.63
N LEU A 185 5.81 18.07 -12.90
CA LEU A 185 5.69 19.52 -13.09
C LEU A 185 6.93 20.25 -12.63
#